data_dcf1c250753d21b817777023a84b6370
#
_entry.id   dcf1c250753d21b817777023a84b6370
#
_cell.length_a   1.000
_cell.length_b   1.000
_cell.length_c   1.000
_cell.angle_alpha   90.00
_cell.angle_beta   90.00
_cell.angle_gamma   90.00
#
_symmetry.space_group_name_H-M   'P 1'
#
loop_
_entity.id
_entity.type
_entity.pdbx_description
1 polymer ?
#
loop_
_entity_poly.entity_id
_entity_poly.type
_entity_poly.pdbx_seq_one_letter_code
_entity_poly.pdbx_strand_id
1 'polypeptide(L)' 'MMEEFEMKILVLNCGSSSLKYQLIDMENEQVLTKGLCERIGIDGSVLTHKVPGKDNYVVETPMPDHSVAVQLVLDALT' A
#
# COMPACT_ATOMS: atom_id res chain seq x y z
N MET A 1 34.65 3.32 -3.52
CA MET A 1 33.67 2.46 -2.85
C MET A 1 32.29 2.68 -3.42
N MET A 2 31.61 1.61 -3.63
CA MET A 2 30.25 1.66 -4.14
C MET A 2 29.27 1.69 -3.01
N GLU A 3 28.46 2.73 -2.97
CA GLU A 3 27.30 2.74 -2.09
C GLU A 3 26.18 1.95 -2.73
N GLU A 4 25.58 1.05 -1.98
CA GLU A 4 24.41 0.38 -2.45
C GLU A 4 23.19 1.17 -2.01
N PHE A 5 22.48 1.69 -2.96
CA PHE A 5 21.23 2.37 -2.71
C PHE A 5 20.11 1.44 -3.11
N GLU A 6 19.39 0.99 -2.11
CA GLU A 6 18.17 0.27 -2.39
C GLU A 6 17.16 1.28 -2.92
N MET A 7 16.87 1.18 -4.18
CA MET A 7 15.83 2.02 -4.76
C MET A 7 14.50 1.27 -4.72
N LYS A 8 13.60 1.77 -3.92
CA LYS A 8 12.26 1.22 -3.80
C LYS A 8 11.28 2.28 -4.26
N ILE A 9 10.36 1.88 -5.09
CA ILE A 9 9.36 2.79 -5.63
C ILE A 9 7.98 2.35 -5.13
N LEU A 10 7.26 3.29 -4.58
CA LEU A 10 5.87 3.09 -4.18
C LEU A 10 4.99 3.61 -5.30
N VAL A 11 4.23 2.71 -5.90
CA VAL A 11 3.31 3.05 -6.98
C VAL A 11 1.90 3.09 -6.40
N LEU A 12 1.22 4.21 -6.60
CA LEU A 12 -0.14 4.43 -6.12
C LEU A 12 -1.07 4.64 -7.30
N ASN A 13 -2.16 3.87 -7.33
CA ASN A 13 -3.22 4.05 -8.30
C ASN A 13 -4.49 4.40 -7.54
N CYS A 14 -4.97 5.62 -7.72
CA CYS A 14 -6.16 6.11 -7.03
C CYS A 14 -7.38 6.02 -7.95
N GLY A 15 -8.41 5.32 -7.49
CA GLY A 15 -9.73 5.37 -8.10
C GLY A 15 -10.63 6.30 -7.31
N SER A 16 -11.90 6.37 -7.71
CA SER A 16 -12.85 7.26 -7.04
C SER A 16 -13.10 6.88 -5.58
N SER A 17 -13.11 5.60 -5.27
CA SER A 17 -13.32 5.11 -3.90
C SER A 17 -12.33 4.02 -3.53
N SER A 18 -11.19 3.96 -4.21
CA SER A 18 -10.18 2.94 -3.96
C SER A 18 -8.77 3.50 -4.13
N LEU A 19 -7.80 2.79 -3.56
CA LEU A 19 -6.39 3.08 -3.70
C LEU A 19 -5.66 1.76 -3.74
N LYS A 20 -4.99 1.47 -4.86
CA LYS A 20 -4.16 0.28 -5.01
C LYS A 20 -2.70 0.70 -4.95
N TYR A 21 -1.89 -0.08 -4.27
CA TYR A 21 -0.47 0.27 -4.15
C TYR A 21 0.41 -0.96 -4.30
N GLN A 22 1.65 -0.70 -4.74
CA GLN A 22 2.72 -1.68 -4.81
C GLN A 22 4.02 -1.02 -4.41
N LEU A 23 4.81 -1.71 -3.60
CA LEU A 23 6.18 -1.31 -3.31
C LEU A 23 7.10 -2.23 -4.11
N ILE A 24 7.90 -1.66 -4.99
CA ILE A 24 8.74 -2.40 -5.93
C ILE A 24 10.21 -2.14 -5.63
N ASP A 25 10.98 -3.22 -5.52
CA ASP A 25 12.43 -3.13 -5.44
C ASP A 25 12.97 -3.02 -6.86
N MET A 26 13.55 -1.87 -7.19
CA MET A 26 14.00 -1.60 -8.56
C MET A 26 15.32 -2.27 -8.92
N GLU A 27 16.04 -2.80 -7.95
CA GLU A 27 17.29 -3.52 -8.26
C GLU A 27 17.01 -4.85 -8.96
N ASN A 28 15.96 -5.54 -8.54
CA ASN A 28 15.59 -6.84 -9.11
C ASN A 28 14.17 -6.87 -9.65
N GLU A 29 13.51 -5.72 -9.69
CA GLU A 29 12.16 -5.57 -10.23
C GLU A 29 11.14 -6.49 -9.56
N GLN A 30 11.29 -6.70 -8.26
CA GLN A 30 10.36 -7.54 -7.51
C GLN A 30 9.36 -6.70 -6.73
N VAL A 31 8.13 -7.15 -6.71
CA VAL A 31 7.10 -6.55 -5.87
C VAL A 31 7.31 -7.05 -4.44
N LEU A 32 7.69 -6.13 -3.56
CA LEU A 32 7.95 -6.47 -2.16
C LEU A 32 6.67 -6.55 -1.35
N THR A 33 5.71 -5.70 -1.68
CA THR A 33 4.43 -5.69 -1.00
C THR A 33 3.41 -4.99 -1.89
N LYS A 34 2.16 -5.31 -1.67
CA LYS A 34 1.07 -4.66 -2.39
C LYS A 34 -0.16 -4.63 -1.51
N GLY A 35 -1.11 -3.83 -1.87
CA GLY A 35 -2.36 -3.76 -1.13
C GLY A 35 -3.42 -2.95 -1.82
N LEU A 36 -4.56 -2.91 -1.18
CA LEU A 36 -5.74 -2.25 -1.72
C LEU A 36 -6.54 -1.65 -0.58
N CYS A 37 -6.86 -0.37 -0.70
CA CYS A 37 -7.86 0.28 0.14
C CYS A 37 -9.15 0.35 -0.65
N GLU A 38 -10.24 -0.09 -0.05
CA GLU A 38 -11.54 -0.14 -0.71
C GLU A 38 -12.57 0.65 0.09
N ARG A 39 -13.60 1.13 -0.61
CA ARG A 39 -14.72 1.86 -0.02
C ARG A 39 -14.28 3.14 0.70
N ILE A 40 -13.31 3.83 0.12
CA ILE A 40 -12.87 5.12 0.66
C ILE A 40 -14.01 6.13 0.50
N GLY A 41 -14.32 6.84 1.58
CA GLY A 41 -15.41 7.81 1.59
C GLY A 41 -16.79 7.19 1.78
N ILE A 42 -16.87 5.88 1.99
CA ILE A 42 -18.11 5.12 2.16
C ILE A 42 -17.96 4.24 3.41
N ASP A 43 -19.08 3.81 3.96
CA ASP A 43 -19.04 2.90 5.10
C ASP A 43 -18.40 1.57 4.70
N GLY A 44 -17.64 0.99 5.62
CA GLY A 44 -17.01 -0.30 5.41
C GLY A 44 -15.66 -0.22 4.72
N SER A 45 -14.96 0.89 4.88
CA SER A 45 -13.60 1.03 4.33
C SER A 45 -12.68 -0.05 4.88
N VAL A 46 -11.84 -0.62 4.01
CA VAL A 46 -10.95 -1.70 4.39
C VAL A 46 -9.63 -1.59 3.64
N LEU A 47 -8.53 -1.82 4.37
CA LEU A 47 -7.20 -1.94 3.81
C LEU A 47 -6.79 -3.41 3.86
N THR A 48 -6.43 -3.97 2.71
CA THR A 48 -5.85 -5.31 2.61
C THR A 48 -4.40 -5.16 2.20
N HIS A 49 -3.50 -5.54 3.08
CA HIS A 49 -2.05 -5.41 2.88
C HIS A 49 -1.44 -6.80 2.71
N LYS A 50 -0.71 -6.99 1.63
CA LYS A 50 -0.16 -8.31 1.27
C LYS A 50 1.36 -8.24 1.18
N VAL A 51 2.02 -9.13 1.90
CA VAL A 51 3.46 -9.32 1.82
C VAL A 51 3.71 -10.76 1.38
N PRO A 52 4.49 -11.00 0.32
CA PRO A 52 4.76 -12.37 -0.14
C PRO A 52 5.28 -13.24 1.00
N GLY A 53 4.72 -14.44 1.12
CA GLY A 53 5.12 -15.40 2.14
C GLY A 53 4.53 -15.17 3.52
N LYS A 54 3.68 -14.17 3.68
CA LYS A 54 3.02 -13.88 4.95
C LYS A 54 1.51 -13.80 4.78
N ASP A 55 0.80 -13.94 5.88
CA ASP A 55 -0.65 -13.78 5.88
C ASP A 55 -1.03 -12.34 5.54
N ASN A 56 -2.17 -12.17 4.91
CA ASN A 56 -2.68 -10.85 4.60
C ASN A 56 -3.02 -10.11 5.89
N TYR A 57 -2.71 -8.82 5.89
CA TYR A 57 -3.05 -7.94 7.00
C TYR A 57 -4.27 -7.12 6.56
N VAL A 58 -5.36 -7.28 7.26
CA VAL A 58 -6.62 -6.62 6.91
C VAL A 58 -7.02 -5.69 8.04
N VAL A 59 -7.24 -4.42 7.69
CA VAL A 59 -7.66 -3.41 8.66
C VAL A 59 -8.98 -2.81 8.19
N GLU A 60 -10.00 -2.95 9.01
CA GLU A 60 -11.29 -2.29 8.78
C GLU A 60 -11.32 -1.02 9.62
N THR A 61 -11.25 0.11 8.95
CA THR A 61 -11.24 1.41 9.63
C THR A 61 -11.80 2.47 8.70
N PRO A 62 -12.48 3.48 9.23
CA PRO A 62 -13.00 4.54 8.38
C PRO A 62 -11.89 5.24 7.60
N MET A 63 -12.12 5.43 6.32
CA MET A 63 -11.25 6.20 5.44
C MET A 63 -12.12 7.26 4.75
N PRO A 64 -12.29 8.43 5.39
CA PRO A 64 -13.18 9.44 4.84
C PRO A 64 -12.70 10.02 3.52
N ASP A 65 -11.39 9.96 3.26
CA ASP A 65 -10.82 10.44 2.01
C ASP A 65 -9.53 9.70 1.70
N HIS A 66 -8.96 9.99 0.52
CA HIS A 66 -7.74 9.34 0.06
C HIS A 66 -6.52 9.72 0.92
N SER A 67 -6.52 10.88 1.55
CA SER A 67 -5.41 11.27 2.41
C SER A 67 -5.26 10.32 3.60
N VAL A 68 -6.38 9.93 4.20
CA VAL A 68 -6.37 8.96 5.29
C VAL A 68 -5.92 7.60 4.79
N ALA A 69 -6.39 7.20 3.59
CA ALA A 69 -5.96 5.92 3.00
C ALA A 69 -4.46 5.89 2.77
N VAL A 70 -3.88 6.96 2.21
CA VAL A 70 -2.44 7.05 1.99
C VAL A 70 -1.68 6.95 3.31
N GLN A 71 -2.16 7.63 4.36
CA GLN A 71 -1.51 7.56 5.66
C GLN A 71 -1.51 6.13 6.22
N LEU A 72 -2.63 5.43 6.07
CA LEU A 72 -2.71 4.04 6.52
C LEU A 72 -1.77 3.14 5.74
N VAL A 73 -1.63 3.37 4.43
CA VAL A 73 -0.68 2.63 3.61
C VAL A 73 0.76 2.86 4.10
N LEU A 74 1.12 4.11 4.36
CA LEU A 74 2.46 4.44 4.84
C LEU A 74 2.72 3.80 6.20
N ASP A 75 1.73 3.81 7.09
CA ASP A 75 1.84 3.16 8.39
C ASP A 75 2.03 1.65 8.24
N ALA A 76 1.34 1.03 7.29
CA ALA A 76 1.48 -0.41 7.06
C ALA A 76 2.85 -0.77 6.48
N LEU A 77 3.48 0.15 5.74
CA LEU A 77 4.78 -0.08 5.12
C LEU A 77 5.96 0.12 6.09
N THR A 78 5.72 0.74 7.22
CA THR A 78 6.77 0.97 8.23
C THR A 78 6.63 0.03 9.47
#